data_5cecb10a85d9c2ec5c948280588ea4a1
#
_entry.id   5cecb10a85d9c2ec5c948280588ea4a1
#
_cell.length_a   1.000
_cell.length_b   1.000
_cell.length_c   1.000
_cell.angle_alpha   90.00
_cell.angle_beta   90.00
_cell.angle_gamma   90.00
#
_symmetry.space_group_name_H-M   'P 1'
#
loop_
_entity.id
_entity.type
_entity.pdbx_description
1 polymer ?
#
loop_
_entity_poly.entity_id
_entity_poly.type
_entity_poly.pdbx_seq_one_letter_code
_entity_poly.pdbx_strand_id
1 'polypeptide(L)'
;MTQKKNILFRVSGGRAFNKELGLGHVYRAINLALELKPTNIFFLVEDYGNVKSLLLNWGFKNIFLLKGGIKISSDITETTKLLYKKKIDILIVDKYDYNTKKYVKRMHKIVKTVVVPDLEKIDYDADLVVNGFIGFDNTILTNRYGAKCLLGPKYQILNKKYQNRKFTNQKKYTILATFGGFDEHNIVPVFCKQLTKYLDRITAKIILGPATKKSKELKNLEEKFRGKIKIISATKNMKKEIS
;
A
#
# COMPACT_ATOMS: atom_id res chain seq x y z
N MET A 1 9.09 31.70 11.59
CA MET A 1 8.10 30.69 11.13
C MET A 1 8.77 29.79 10.10
N THR A 2 8.93 28.52 10.36
CA THR A 2 9.51 27.58 9.38
C THR A 2 8.54 27.42 8.19
N GLN A 3 9.04 27.70 6.99
CA GLN A 3 8.27 27.58 5.76
C GLN A 3 7.75 26.15 5.61
N LYS A 4 6.43 25.99 5.37
CA LYS A 4 5.83 24.68 5.13
C LYS A 4 6.42 24.06 3.86
N LYS A 5 6.91 22.82 3.97
CA LYS A 5 7.43 22.07 2.82
C LYS A 5 6.32 21.59 1.90
N ASN A 6 6.56 21.64 0.61
CA ASN A 6 5.70 21.10 -0.43
C ASN A 6 6.17 19.69 -0.79
N ILE A 7 5.37 18.68 -0.51
CA ILE A 7 5.71 17.27 -0.73
C ILE A 7 4.79 16.68 -1.78
N LEU A 8 5.37 16.12 -2.83
CA LEU A 8 4.65 15.41 -3.89
C LEU A 8 4.81 13.90 -3.70
N PHE A 9 3.70 13.19 -3.63
CA PHE A 9 3.65 11.74 -3.71
C PHE A 9 3.36 11.32 -5.16
N ARG A 10 4.31 10.63 -5.82
CA ARG A 10 4.08 9.91 -7.07
C ARG A 10 3.78 8.46 -6.75
N VAL A 11 2.51 8.09 -6.87
CA VAL A 11 2.01 6.79 -6.41
C VAL A 11 1.37 6.05 -7.57
N SER A 12 1.58 4.73 -7.64
CA SER A 12 0.82 3.82 -8.50
C SER A 12 -0.17 3.02 -7.68
N GLY A 13 -1.36 2.83 -8.20
CA GLY A 13 -2.41 2.04 -7.56
C GLY A 13 -3.77 2.33 -8.15
N GLY A 14 -4.73 1.49 -7.86
CA GLY A 14 -6.09 1.63 -8.35
C GLY A 14 -6.54 0.45 -9.17
N ARG A 15 -7.72 0.59 -9.75
CA ARG A 15 -8.38 -0.45 -10.49
C ARG A 15 -8.74 0.05 -11.89
N ALA A 16 -8.15 -0.56 -12.92
CA ALA A 16 -8.55 -0.37 -14.30
C ALA A 16 -9.30 -1.58 -14.83
N PHE A 17 -10.05 -1.40 -15.90
CA PHE A 17 -10.62 -2.51 -16.65
C PHE A 17 -9.50 -3.46 -17.09
N ASN A 18 -9.57 -4.71 -16.70
CA ASN A 18 -8.57 -5.76 -16.96
C ASN A 18 -7.17 -5.50 -16.36
N LYS A 19 -7.00 -4.56 -15.43
CA LYS A 19 -5.73 -4.36 -14.74
C LYS A 19 -5.97 -3.84 -13.32
N GLU A 20 -5.70 -4.67 -12.34
CA GLU A 20 -5.70 -4.27 -10.95
C GLU A 20 -4.26 -4.07 -10.45
N LEU A 21 -3.94 -2.84 -10.04
CA LEU A 21 -2.67 -2.51 -9.42
C LEU A 21 -2.71 -2.61 -7.90
N GLY A 22 -3.88 -2.96 -7.35
CA GLY A 22 -4.12 -2.92 -5.91
C GLY A 22 -4.14 -1.49 -5.35
N LEU A 23 -4.44 -1.38 -4.07
CA LEU A 23 -4.49 -0.10 -3.35
C LEU A 23 -3.41 0.01 -2.26
N GLY A 24 -2.53 -0.98 -2.14
CA GLY A 24 -1.51 -1.04 -1.10
C GLY A 24 -0.60 0.19 -1.07
N HIS A 25 -0.04 0.57 -2.21
CA HIS A 25 0.79 1.77 -2.38
C HIS A 25 0.03 3.05 -2.02
N VAL A 26 -1.23 3.16 -2.45
CA VAL A 26 -2.07 4.34 -2.18
C VAL A 26 -2.33 4.47 -0.67
N TYR A 27 -2.70 3.39 0.01
CA TYR A 27 -2.92 3.42 1.46
C TYR A 27 -1.62 3.67 2.24
N ARG A 28 -0.50 3.13 1.79
CA ARG A 28 0.83 3.41 2.37
C ARG A 28 1.17 4.88 2.24
N ALA A 29 0.99 5.47 1.08
CA ALA A 29 1.20 6.89 0.84
C ALA A 29 0.25 7.77 1.67
N ILE A 30 -1.03 7.42 1.78
CA ILE A 30 -2.00 8.10 2.65
C ILE A 30 -1.52 8.08 4.10
N ASN A 31 -1.13 6.91 4.62
CA ASN A 31 -0.68 6.77 6.00
C ASN A 31 0.55 7.65 6.28
N LEU A 32 1.52 7.67 5.37
CA LEU A 32 2.70 8.52 5.49
C LEU A 32 2.33 10.00 5.40
N ALA A 33 1.50 10.39 4.44
CA ALA A 33 1.09 11.79 4.25
C ALA A 33 0.34 12.36 5.47
N LEU A 34 -0.45 11.56 6.16
CA LEU A 34 -1.15 11.97 7.39
C LEU A 34 -0.19 12.33 8.53
N GLU A 35 1.00 11.71 8.56
CA GLU A 35 2.00 11.92 9.60
C GLU A 35 2.99 13.06 9.27
N LEU A 36 3.07 13.50 8.03
CA LEU A 36 3.99 14.56 7.59
C LEU A 36 3.46 15.98 7.80
N LYS A 37 2.47 16.18 8.66
CA LYS A 37 1.95 17.52 9.01
C LYS A 37 2.90 18.26 9.97
N PRO A 38 3.10 19.59 9.82
CA PRO A 38 2.40 20.52 8.92
C PRO A 38 3.16 20.71 7.58
N THR A 39 2.71 20.06 6.52
CA THR A 39 3.25 20.19 5.17
C THR A 39 2.13 20.37 4.15
N ASN A 40 2.45 20.90 2.96
CA ASN A 40 1.54 20.91 1.82
C ASN A 40 1.70 19.60 1.06
N ILE A 41 0.68 18.78 1.06
CA ILE A 41 0.69 17.46 0.41
C ILE A 41 0.03 17.53 -0.96
N PHE A 42 0.73 17.00 -1.95
CA PHE A 42 0.29 16.84 -3.33
C PHE A 42 0.36 15.37 -3.72
N PHE A 43 -0.59 14.89 -4.52
CA PHE A 43 -0.58 13.56 -5.09
C PHE A 43 -0.56 13.62 -6.61
N LEU A 44 0.31 12.84 -7.23
CA LEU A 44 0.33 12.58 -8.67
C LEU A 44 0.13 11.09 -8.86
N VAL A 45 -1.03 10.71 -9.40
CA VAL A 45 -1.45 9.31 -9.52
C VAL A 45 -1.94 9.01 -10.92
N GLU A 46 -1.79 7.77 -11.34
CA GLU A 46 -2.40 7.33 -12.59
C GLU A 46 -3.91 7.16 -12.41
N ASP A 47 -4.69 7.57 -13.42
CA ASP A 47 -6.15 7.48 -13.38
C ASP A 47 -6.61 6.04 -13.66
N TYR A 48 -6.69 5.26 -12.61
CA TYR A 48 -7.27 3.92 -12.58
C TYR A 48 -8.59 3.92 -11.80
N GLY A 49 -9.43 4.93 -12.06
CA GLY A 49 -10.84 4.99 -11.66
C GLY A 49 -11.09 5.47 -10.23
N ASN A 50 -10.80 4.71 -9.21
CA ASN A 50 -11.24 5.02 -7.85
C ASN A 50 -10.22 5.74 -6.95
N VAL A 51 -8.98 5.93 -7.40
CA VAL A 51 -7.90 6.49 -6.56
C VAL A 51 -8.16 7.95 -6.18
N LYS A 52 -8.66 8.75 -7.12
CA LYS A 52 -8.98 10.16 -6.86
C LYS A 52 -10.03 10.30 -5.77
N SER A 53 -11.14 9.57 -5.88
CA SER A 53 -12.21 9.60 -4.88
C SER A 53 -11.74 9.07 -3.52
N LEU A 54 -10.89 8.05 -3.50
CA LEU A 54 -10.28 7.55 -2.29
C LEU A 54 -9.45 8.64 -1.59
N LEU A 55 -8.56 9.33 -2.30
CA LEU A 55 -7.73 10.40 -1.75
C LEU A 55 -8.58 11.58 -1.24
N LEU A 56 -9.63 11.96 -1.99
CA LEU A 56 -10.59 13.00 -1.56
C LEU A 56 -11.29 12.61 -0.25
N ASN A 57 -11.71 11.37 -0.10
CA ASN A 57 -12.35 10.85 1.13
C ASN A 57 -11.41 10.88 2.35
N TRP A 58 -10.09 10.86 2.13
CA TRP A 58 -9.08 11.06 3.18
C TRP A 58 -8.72 12.54 3.41
N GLY A 59 -9.40 13.46 2.72
CA GLY A 59 -9.25 14.90 2.90
C GLY A 59 -8.10 15.55 2.11
N PHE A 60 -7.48 14.83 1.19
CA PHE A 60 -6.46 15.39 0.30
C PHE A 60 -7.13 16.11 -0.89
N LYS A 61 -6.73 17.36 -1.14
CA LYS A 61 -7.35 18.20 -2.19
C LYS A 61 -6.43 18.42 -3.41
N ASN A 62 -5.12 18.37 -3.22
CA ASN A 62 -4.14 18.61 -4.30
C ASN A 62 -3.82 17.29 -5.02
N ILE A 63 -4.73 16.84 -5.86
CA ILE A 63 -4.63 15.56 -6.58
C ILE A 63 -4.54 15.83 -8.08
N PHE A 64 -3.49 15.31 -8.71
CA PHE A 64 -3.22 15.42 -10.14
C PHE A 64 -3.26 14.00 -10.74
N LEU A 65 -3.94 13.89 -11.89
CA LEU A 65 -4.11 12.63 -12.58
C LEU A 65 -3.22 12.53 -13.79
N LEU A 66 -2.57 11.40 -13.96
CA LEU A 66 -1.91 10.97 -15.18
C LEU A 66 -2.78 9.96 -15.91
N LYS A 67 -2.64 9.85 -17.21
CA LYS A 67 -3.28 8.78 -17.97
C LYS A 67 -2.84 7.41 -17.45
N GLY A 68 -3.77 6.50 -17.26
CA GLY A 68 -3.47 5.13 -16.88
C GLY A 68 -2.56 4.44 -17.91
N GLY A 69 -1.51 3.74 -17.43
CA GLY A 69 -0.49 3.14 -18.30
C GLY A 69 0.40 4.14 -19.03
N ILE A 70 0.60 5.32 -18.45
CA ILE A 70 1.45 6.37 -19.01
C ILE A 70 2.88 5.86 -19.30
N LYS A 71 3.43 6.21 -20.45
CA LYS A 71 4.83 5.91 -20.78
C LYS A 71 5.78 6.66 -19.84
N ILE A 72 6.90 6.05 -19.50
CA ILE A 72 7.88 6.62 -18.55
C ILE A 72 8.38 8.01 -18.97
N SER A 73 8.62 8.25 -20.25
CA SER A 73 9.05 9.57 -20.74
C SER A 73 8.01 10.64 -20.44
N SER A 74 6.75 10.36 -20.70
CA SER A 74 5.64 11.26 -20.42
C SER A 74 5.42 11.45 -18.91
N ASP A 75 5.54 10.39 -18.11
CA ASP A 75 5.48 10.46 -16.64
C ASP A 75 6.57 11.40 -16.10
N ILE A 76 7.81 11.24 -16.55
CA ILE A 76 8.93 12.12 -16.20
C ILE A 76 8.60 13.59 -16.57
N THR A 77 8.10 13.83 -17.77
CA THR A 77 7.77 15.18 -18.25
C THR A 77 6.67 15.81 -17.40
N GLU A 78 5.57 15.12 -17.17
CA GLU A 78 4.44 15.66 -16.40
C GLU A 78 4.81 15.85 -14.93
N THR A 79 5.58 14.92 -14.35
CA THR A 79 6.12 15.10 -13.00
C THR A 79 7.01 16.32 -12.92
N THR A 80 7.96 16.49 -13.85
CA THR A 80 8.87 17.64 -13.87
C THR A 80 8.12 18.97 -13.96
N LYS A 81 7.10 19.06 -14.83
CA LYS A 81 6.25 20.26 -14.92
C LYS A 81 5.58 20.58 -13.57
N LEU A 82 5.07 19.55 -12.89
CA LEU A 82 4.40 19.72 -11.60
C LEU A 82 5.37 20.12 -10.49
N LEU A 83 6.60 19.56 -10.48
CA LEU A 83 7.65 19.92 -9.52
C LEU A 83 7.92 21.43 -9.55
N TYR A 84 8.12 22.01 -10.73
CA TYR A 84 8.35 23.44 -10.88
C TYR A 84 7.09 24.28 -10.60
N LYS A 85 5.94 23.90 -11.17
CA LYS A 85 4.68 24.65 -11.01
C LYS A 85 4.24 24.77 -9.55
N LYS A 86 4.48 23.73 -8.75
CA LYS A 86 4.06 23.67 -7.34
C LYS A 86 5.21 23.90 -6.36
N LYS A 87 6.40 24.22 -6.86
CA LYS A 87 7.61 24.44 -6.04
C LYS A 87 7.80 23.31 -5.04
N ILE A 88 7.84 22.08 -5.55
CA ILE A 88 7.95 20.88 -4.71
C ILE A 88 9.36 20.79 -4.11
N ASP A 89 9.44 20.65 -2.79
CA ASP A 89 10.71 20.47 -2.06
C ASP A 89 11.16 19.01 -2.02
N ILE A 90 10.19 18.07 -1.93
CA ILE A 90 10.47 16.63 -1.79
C ILE A 90 9.50 15.84 -2.65
N LEU A 91 10.04 14.90 -3.42
CA LEU A 91 9.29 13.90 -4.15
C LEU A 91 9.39 12.56 -3.43
N ILE A 92 8.24 11.97 -3.09
CA ILE A 92 8.14 10.61 -2.55
C ILE A 92 7.60 9.69 -3.65
N VAL A 93 8.36 8.68 -4.01
CA VAL A 93 8.03 7.73 -5.09
C VAL A 93 7.64 6.38 -4.49
N ASP A 94 6.40 5.99 -4.70
CA ASP A 94 5.84 4.72 -4.30
C ASP A 94 5.11 4.09 -5.50
N LYS A 95 5.89 3.54 -6.43
CA LYS A 95 5.43 3.00 -7.71
C LYS A 95 5.81 1.54 -7.86
N TYR A 96 4.92 0.79 -8.47
CA TYR A 96 5.19 -0.56 -8.93
C TYR A 96 5.29 -0.58 -10.46
N ASP A 97 6.52 -0.44 -11.01
CA ASP A 97 6.80 -0.73 -12.40
C ASP A 97 8.29 -1.04 -12.63
N TYR A 98 8.60 -1.69 -13.75
CA TYR A 98 9.98 -2.06 -14.12
C TYR A 98 10.89 -0.85 -14.36
N ASN A 99 10.32 0.31 -14.66
CA ASN A 99 11.03 1.53 -15.00
C ASN A 99 11.24 2.46 -13.80
N THR A 100 10.81 2.08 -12.61
CA THR A 100 10.90 2.93 -11.40
C THR A 100 12.33 3.40 -11.14
N LYS A 101 13.33 2.54 -11.32
CA LYS A 101 14.76 2.94 -11.15
C LYS A 101 15.17 4.06 -12.10
N LYS A 102 14.79 3.98 -13.38
CA LYS A 102 15.08 5.02 -14.38
C LYS A 102 14.36 6.33 -14.07
N TYR A 103 13.12 6.23 -13.63
CA TYR A 103 12.32 7.39 -13.20
C TYR A 103 12.96 8.08 -11.99
N VAL A 104 13.27 7.34 -10.93
CA VAL A 104 13.90 7.86 -9.71
C VAL A 104 15.21 8.55 -10.01
N LYS A 105 16.12 7.89 -10.76
CA LYS A 105 17.40 8.48 -11.17
C LYS A 105 17.23 9.82 -11.89
N ARG A 106 16.18 9.97 -12.71
CA ARG A 106 15.90 11.25 -13.38
C ARG A 106 15.37 12.31 -12.44
N MET A 107 14.48 11.95 -11.53
CA MET A 107 13.89 12.87 -10.56
C MET A 107 14.89 13.34 -9.51
N HIS A 108 15.77 12.46 -9.04
CA HIS A 108 16.82 12.79 -8.07
C HIS A 108 17.76 13.90 -8.53
N LYS A 109 17.95 14.05 -9.86
CA LYS A 109 18.71 15.17 -10.44
C LYS A 109 18.01 16.52 -10.34
N ILE A 110 16.72 16.56 -9.98
CA ILE A 110 15.88 17.76 -10.05
C ILE A 110 15.37 18.15 -8.66
N VAL A 111 15.07 17.19 -7.80
CA VAL A 111 14.41 17.39 -6.51
C VAL A 111 14.87 16.35 -5.50
N LYS A 112 14.87 16.68 -4.22
CA LYS A 112 15.09 15.68 -3.16
C LYS A 112 14.09 14.55 -3.31
N THR A 113 14.60 13.32 -3.46
CA THR A 113 13.80 12.16 -3.81
C THR A 113 13.88 11.07 -2.74
N VAL A 114 12.72 10.68 -2.24
CA VAL A 114 12.54 9.56 -1.31
C VAL A 114 11.86 8.42 -2.07
N VAL A 115 12.34 7.20 -1.90
CA VAL A 115 11.73 6.02 -2.51
C VAL A 115 11.20 5.09 -1.43
N VAL A 116 9.98 4.59 -1.64
CA VAL A 116 9.34 3.58 -0.78
C VAL A 116 9.11 2.34 -1.64
N PRO A 117 10.13 1.49 -1.83
CA PRO A 117 10.05 0.32 -2.68
C PRO A 117 9.37 -0.86 -1.98
N ASP A 118 9.05 -1.89 -2.77
CA ASP A 118 8.57 -3.17 -2.28
C ASP A 118 9.67 -4.24 -2.26
N LEU A 119 9.41 -5.28 -1.47
CA LEU A 119 10.26 -6.46 -1.34
C LEU A 119 11.72 -6.07 -1.00
N GLU A 120 12.68 -6.83 -1.49
CA GLU A 120 14.11 -6.66 -1.19
C GLU A 120 14.81 -5.58 -2.02
N LYS A 121 14.06 -4.66 -2.63
CA LYS A 121 14.63 -3.64 -3.51
C LYS A 121 15.09 -2.41 -2.71
N ILE A 122 16.38 -2.12 -2.74
CA ILE A 122 16.96 -0.94 -2.07
C ILE A 122 17.82 -0.07 -3.01
N ASP A 123 18.24 -0.61 -4.14
CA ASP A 123 19.19 0.05 -5.05
C ASP A 123 18.50 1.09 -5.94
N TYR A 124 18.30 2.26 -5.39
CA TYR A 124 17.79 3.45 -6.07
C TYR A 124 18.78 4.61 -5.93
N ASP A 125 18.98 5.36 -7.00
CA ASP A 125 19.71 6.61 -7.03
C ASP A 125 18.78 7.72 -6.51
N ALA A 126 18.76 7.90 -5.18
CA ALA A 126 17.85 8.76 -4.44
C ALA A 126 18.54 9.34 -3.19
N ASP A 127 17.92 10.27 -2.47
CA ASP A 127 18.43 10.77 -1.18
C ASP A 127 18.12 9.78 -0.05
N LEU A 128 16.97 9.14 -0.10
CA LEU A 128 16.50 8.24 0.96
C LEU A 128 15.70 7.07 0.38
N VAL A 129 15.98 5.87 0.87
CA VAL A 129 15.19 4.67 0.64
C VAL A 129 14.56 4.22 1.96
N VAL A 130 13.24 4.07 1.99
CA VAL A 130 12.49 3.60 3.17
C VAL A 130 11.82 2.28 2.81
N ASN A 131 12.27 1.18 3.41
CA ASN A 131 11.74 -0.14 3.10
C ASN A 131 11.48 -0.94 4.38
N GLY A 132 10.21 -1.12 4.72
CA GLY A 132 9.77 -1.87 5.90
C GLY A 132 9.75 -3.39 5.73
N PHE A 133 10.36 -3.94 4.67
CA PHE A 133 10.36 -5.38 4.42
C PHE A 133 11.02 -6.15 5.57
N ILE A 134 10.37 -7.24 5.99
CA ILE A 134 10.74 -8.01 7.17
C ILE A 134 12.09 -8.73 7.03
N GLY A 135 12.55 -8.98 5.80
CA GLY A 135 13.83 -9.63 5.50
C GLY A 135 15.05 -8.74 5.69
N PHE A 136 14.86 -7.46 5.99
CA PHE A 136 15.98 -6.57 6.30
C PHE A 136 16.25 -6.51 7.79
N ASP A 137 17.53 -6.71 8.16
CA ASP A 137 18.09 -6.22 9.41
C ASP A 137 18.47 -4.74 9.22
N ASN A 138 18.75 -4.02 10.27
CA ASN A 138 19.09 -2.59 10.18
C ASN A 138 20.58 -2.32 9.90
N THR A 139 21.31 -3.25 9.33
CA THR A 139 22.77 -3.16 9.16
C THR A 139 23.16 -2.32 7.95
N ILE A 140 22.31 -2.28 6.90
CA ILE A 140 22.56 -1.52 5.69
C ILE A 140 22.12 -0.07 5.89
N LEU A 141 23.07 0.84 6.07
CA LEU A 141 22.80 2.28 6.28
C LEU A 141 22.75 3.08 4.99
N THR A 142 23.43 2.62 3.94
CA THR A 142 23.47 3.23 2.60
C THR A 142 23.46 2.16 1.52
N ASN A 143 22.84 2.46 0.40
CA ASN A 143 22.89 1.57 -0.76
C ASN A 143 24.10 1.88 -1.65
N ARG A 144 24.27 1.12 -2.75
CA ARG A 144 25.39 1.29 -3.68
C ARG A 144 25.46 2.65 -4.39
N TYR A 145 24.40 3.46 -4.35
CA TYR A 145 24.37 4.82 -4.91
C TYR A 145 24.59 5.91 -3.84
N GLY A 146 24.86 5.52 -2.59
CA GLY A 146 25.04 6.45 -1.48
C GLY A 146 23.73 6.94 -0.86
N ALA A 147 22.57 6.46 -1.32
CA ALA A 147 21.29 6.81 -0.71
C ALA A 147 21.21 6.27 0.72
N LYS A 148 20.80 7.12 1.67
CA LYS A 148 20.51 6.68 3.04
C LYS A 148 19.39 5.65 3.03
N CYS A 149 19.52 4.58 3.84
CA CYS A 149 18.54 3.51 3.92
C CYS A 149 17.93 3.42 5.32
N LEU A 150 16.59 3.37 5.37
CA LEU A 150 15.81 3.06 6.55
C LEU A 150 15.09 1.73 6.28
N LEU A 151 15.65 0.63 6.79
CA LEU A 151 15.25 -0.72 6.43
C LEU A 151 14.70 -1.50 7.63
N GLY A 152 13.84 -2.46 7.31
CA GLY A 152 13.30 -3.41 8.27
C GLY A 152 11.98 -3.02 8.91
N PRO A 153 11.40 -3.91 9.72
CA PRO A 153 10.01 -3.81 10.21
C PRO A 153 9.67 -2.54 10.98
N LYS A 154 10.64 -1.93 11.66
CA LYS A 154 10.43 -0.67 12.41
C LYS A 154 10.09 0.52 11.51
N TYR A 155 10.39 0.43 10.22
CA TYR A 155 10.07 1.45 9.22
C TYR A 155 8.85 1.10 8.36
N GLN A 156 8.09 0.08 8.76
CA GLN A 156 6.84 -0.26 8.11
C GLN A 156 5.82 0.88 8.27
N ILE A 157 5.34 1.40 7.15
CA ILE A 157 4.40 2.52 7.13
C ILE A 157 2.98 1.98 7.37
N LEU A 158 2.51 2.07 8.59
CA LEU A 158 1.19 1.64 9.02
C LEU A 158 0.38 2.80 9.59
N ASN A 159 -0.95 2.66 9.56
CA ASN A 159 -1.82 3.65 10.17
C ASN A 159 -1.74 3.57 11.70
N LYS A 160 -1.62 4.73 12.36
CA LYS A 160 -1.55 4.84 13.84
C LYS A 160 -2.68 4.15 14.57
N LYS A 161 -3.86 4.02 13.95
CA LYS A 161 -4.99 3.30 14.58
C LYS A 161 -4.69 1.85 14.95
N TYR A 162 -3.63 1.26 14.37
CA TYR A 162 -3.18 -0.10 14.70
C TYR A 162 -2.12 -0.16 15.81
N GLN A 163 -1.63 0.98 16.29
CA GLN A 163 -0.75 1.04 17.46
C GLN A 163 -1.55 0.73 18.75
N ASN A 164 -0.85 0.28 19.78
CA ASN A 164 -1.39 0.06 21.13
C ASN A 164 -2.56 -0.94 21.20
N ARG A 165 -2.39 -2.13 20.65
CA ARG A 165 -3.35 -3.22 20.84
C ARG A 165 -3.06 -4.01 22.10
N LYS A 166 -4.11 -4.21 22.91
CA LYS A 166 -4.12 -5.25 23.95
C LYS A 166 -4.60 -6.54 23.28
N PHE A 167 -3.76 -7.56 23.27
CA PHE A 167 -4.19 -8.90 22.87
C PHE A 167 -4.99 -9.49 24.02
N THR A 168 -6.20 -9.95 23.73
CA THR A 168 -6.98 -10.75 24.68
C THR A 168 -6.58 -12.21 24.50
N ASN A 169 -6.20 -12.89 25.58
CA ASN A 169 -5.99 -14.33 25.57
C ASN A 169 -7.31 -15.03 25.24
N GLN A 170 -7.46 -15.47 23.99
CA GLN A 170 -8.60 -16.28 23.60
C GLN A 170 -8.33 -17.75 23.87
N LYS A 171 -9.30 -18.44 24.47
CA LYS A 171 -9.23 -19.89 24.77
C LYS A 171 -9.19 -20.79 23.51
N LYS A 172 -9.53 -20.24 22.33
CA LYS A 172 -9.46 -20.93 21.03
C LYS A 172 -8.63 -20.12 20.04
N TYR A 173 -7.78 -20.81 19.30
CA TYR A 173 -7.03 -20.20 18.22
C TYR A 173 -7.99 -19.78 17.10
N THR A 174 -7.94 -18.50 16.75
CA THR A 174 -8.69 -17.94 15.61
C THR A 174 -7.71 -17.49 14.55
N ILE A 175 -7.87 -18.00 13.34
CA ILE A 175 -7.12 -17.54 12.18
C ILE A 175 -7.89 -16.41 11.53
N LEU A 176 -7.22 -15.26 11.36
CA LEU A 176 -7.69 -14.19 10.49
C LEU A 176 -6.91 -14.24 9.17
N ALA A 177 -7.61 -14.41 8.06
CA ALA A 177 -7.00 -14.43 6.72
C ALA A 177 -7.59 -13.33 5.82
N THR A 178 -6.72 -12.71 5.02
CA THR A 178 -7.11 -11.76 3.96
C THR A 178 -6.15 -11.88 2.79
N PHE A 179 -6.67 -11.71 1.58
CA PHE A 179 -5.95 -11.95 0.33
C PHE A 179 -5.91 -10.67 -0.54
N GLY A 180 -5.70 -9.52 0.10
CA GLY A 180 -5.61 -8.23 -0.58
C GLY A 180 -6.95 -7.65 -1.03
N GLY A 181 -6.90 -6.75 -2.01
CA GLY A 181 -8.09 -6.07 -2.55
C GLY A 181 -8.91 -6.94 -3.49
N PHE A 182 -8.24 -7.87 -4.18
CA PHE A 182 -8.80 -8.79 -5.16
C PHE A 182 -8.06 -10.13 -5.12
N ASP A 183 -8.79 -11.23 -5.18
CA ASP A 183 -8.23 -12.58 -5.24
C ASP A 183 -8.04 -13.00 -6.70
N GLU A 184 -7.00 -12.46 -7.33
CA GLU A 184 -6.69 -12.68 -8.75
C GLU A 184 -6.46 -14.15 -9.10
N HIS A 185 -5.87 -14.89 -8.18
CA HIS A 185 -5.51 -16.29 -8.39
C HIS A 185 -6.50 -17.28 -7.76
N ASN A 186 -7.66 -16.80 -7.31
CA ASN A 186 -8.71 -17.61 -6.68
C ASN A 186 -8.17 -18.48 -5.51
N ILE A 187 -7.31 -17.88 -4.69
CA ILE A 187 -6.64 -18.54 -3.56
C ILE A 187 -7.61 -18.77 -2.39
N VAL A 188 -8.60 -17.89 -2.20
CA VAL A 188 -9.53 -17.94 -1.07
C VAL A 188 -10.27 -19.28 -0.99
N PRO A 189 -10.90 -19.80 -2.04
CA PRO A 189 -11.57 -21.10 -1.98
C PRO A 189 -10.61 -22.25 -1.65
N VAL A 190 -9.42 -22.24 -2.25
CA VAL A 190 -8.37 -23.27 -2.00
C VAL A 190 -7.93 -23.23 -0.55
N PHE A 191 -7.64 -22.04 -0.02
CA PHE A 191 -7.28 -21.83 1.39
C PHE A 191 -8.38 -22.32 2.32
N CYS A 192 -9.63 -21.92 2.09
CA CYS A 192 -10.78 -22.33 2.90
C CYS A 192 -10.94 -23.86 2.90
N LYS A 193 -10.79 -24.52 1.76
CA LYS A 193 -10.85 -25.97 1.64
C LYS A 193 -9.75 -26.66 2.44
N GLN A 194 -8.51 -26.18 2.38
CA GLN A 194 -7.44 -26.75 3.20
C GLN A 194 -7.68 -26.53 4.70
N LEU A 195 -8.19 -25.38 5.08
CA LEU A 195 -8.48 -25.02 6.45
C LEU A 195 -9.50 -25.96 7.12
N THR A 196 -10.43 -26.57 6.35
CA THR A 196 -11.45 -27.47 6.89
C THR A 196 -10.85 -28.67 7.63
N LYS A 197 -9.63 -29.05 7.31
CA LYS A 197 -8.91 -30.18 7.98
C LYS A 197 -8.53 -29.87 9.43
N TYR A 198 -8.59 -28.63 9.86
CA TYR A 198 -8.12 -28.16 11.17
C TYR A 198 -9.22 -27.54 12.03
N LEU A 199 -10.47 -27.55 11.57
CA LEU A 199 -11.60 -26.87 12.24
C LEU A 199 -12.05 -27.54 13.55
N ASP A 200 -11.51 -28.70 13.89
CA ASP A 200 -11.64 -29.29 15.22
C ASP A 200 -10.91 -28.44 16.29
N ARG A 201 -9.77 -27.84 15.94
CA ARG A 201 -8.85 -27.11 16.83
C ARG A 201 -8.94 -25.60 16.70
N ILE A 202 -9.36 -25.09 15.53
CA ILE A 202 -9.34 -23.67 15.22
C ILE A 202 -10.69 -23.17 14.74
N THR A 203 -10.86 -21.85 14.81
CA THR A 203 -11.89 -21.12 14.08
C THR A 203 -11.23 -20.18 13.07
N ALA A 204 -11.94 -19.78 12.03
CA ALA A 204 -11.38 -18.91 11.01
C ALA A 204 -12.32 -17.78 10.64
N LYS A 205 -11.72 -16.60 10.47
CA LYS A 205 -12.38 -15.42 9.92
C LYS A 205 -11.64 -15.03 8.64
N ILE A 206 -12.33 -15.14 7.50
CA ILE A 206 -11.78 -14.81 6.19
C ILE A 206 -12.39 -13.49 5.73
N ILE A 207 -11.56 -12.50 5.43
CA ILE A 207 -12.00 -11.20 4.93
C ILE A 207 -11.68 -11.12 3.45
N LEU A 208 -12.73 -11.05 2.66
CA LEU A 208 -12.63 -10.85 1.22
C LEU A 208 -12.26 -9.39 0.92
N GLY A 209 -11.43 -9.20 -0.08
CA GLY A 209 -11.15 -7.85 -0.59
C GLY A 209 -12.40 -7.20 -1.21
N PRO A 210 -12.42 -5.86 -1.31
CA PRO A 210 -13.59 -5.12 -1.81
C PRO A 210 -13.96 -5.46 -3.25
N ALA A 211 -13.06 -6.10 -3.98
CA ALA A 211 -13.27 -6.55 -5.34
C ALA A 211 -13.59 -8.03 -5.48
N THR A 212 -13.47 -8.79 -4.41
CA THR A 212 -13.73 -10.22 -4.40
C THR A 212 -15.17 -10.48 -4.01
N LYS A 213 -15.94 -11.09 -4.91
CA LYS A 213 -17.32 -11.51 -4.61
C LYS A 213 -17.32 -12.84 -3.85
N LYS A 214 -18.20 -12.96 -2.87
CA LYS A 214 -18.43 -14.22 -2.16
C LYS A 214 -19.12 -15.21 -3.08
N SER A 215 -18.39 -16.20 -3.59
CA SER A 215 -18.89 -17.21 -4.52
C SER A 215 -19.92 -18.14 -3.86
N LYS A 216 -20.68 -18.90 -4.67
CA LYS A 216 -21.61 -19.94 -4.17
C LYS A 216 -20.86 -21.00 -3.37
N GLU A 217 -19.67 -21.39 -3.83
CA GLU A 217 -18.80 -22.35 -3.13
C GLU A 217 -18.43 -21.86 -1.71
N LEU A 218 -18.01 -20.59 -1.58
CA LEU A 218 -17.68 -19.99 -0.28
C LEU A 218 -18.89 -19.89 0.66
N LYS A 219 -20.08 -19.62 0.11
CA LYS A 219 -21.33 -19.61 0.89
C LYS A 219 -21.65 -20.99 1.43
N ASN A 220 -21.61 -22.02 0.58
CA ASN A 220 -21.86 -23.41 0.96
C ASN A 220 -20.87 -23.89 2.01
N LEU A 221 -19.59 -23.49 1.90
CA LEU A 221 -18.55 -23.85 2.84
C LEU A 221 -18.78 -23.19 4.21
N GLU A 222 -19.16 -21.91 4.25
CA GLU A 222 -19.50 -21.21 5.49
C GLU A 222 -20.75 -21.82 6.17
N GLU A 223 -21.77 -22.21 5.41
CA GLU A 223 -22.96 -22.88 5.92
C GLU A 223 -22.64 -24.25 6.50
N LYS A 224 -21.87 -25.07 5.76
CA LYS A 224 -21.43 -26.40 6.20
C LYS A 224 -20.63 -26.35 7.50
N PHE A 225 -19.79 -25.34 7.68
CA PHE A 225 -18.93 -25.18 8.84
C PHE A 225 -19.33 -23.98 9.70
N ARG A 226 -20.65 -23.80 9.88
CA ARG A 226 -21.22 -22.72 10.67
C ARG A 226 -20.63 -22.69 12.08
N GLY A 227 -20.22 -21.50 12.54
CA GLY A 227 -19.56 -21.31 13.83
C GLY A 227 -18.05 -21.64 13.85
N LYS A 228 -17.51 -22.22 12.79
CA LYS A 228 -16.07 -22.50 12.64
C LYS A 228 -15.41 -21.62 11.60
N ILE A 229 -16.08 -21.38 10.47
CA ILE A 229 -15.64 -20.47 9.43
C ILE A 229 -16.63 -19.32 9.32
N LYS A 230 -16.11 -18.09 9.28
CA LYS A 230 -16.87 -16.87 8.98
C LYS A 230 -16.22 -16.15 7.81
N ILE A 231 -17.00 -15.91 6.74
CA ILE A 231 -16.52 -15.22 5.54
C ILE A 231 -17.18 -13.85 5.43
N ILE A 232 -16.40 -12.80 5.59
CA ILE A 232 -16.83 -11.41 5.61
C ILE A 232 -16.50 -10.78 4.26
N SER A 233 -17.51 -10.27 3.55
CA SER A 233 -17.29 -9.40 2.41
C SER A 233 -16.74 -8.07 2.91
N ALA A 234 -15.75 -7.53 2.28
CA ALA A 234 -14.99 -6.32 2.62
C ALA A 234 -15.37 -5.58 3.93
N THR A 235 -14.40 -5.30 4.77
CA THR A 235 -14.64 -4.55 6.01
C THR A 235 -14.10 -3.13 5.91
N LYS A 236 -14.85 -2.16 6.45
CA LYS A 236 -14.38 -0.78 6.65
C LYS A 236 -13.54 -0.64 7.93
N ASN A 237 -13.57 -1.61 8.81
CA ASN A 237 -12.90 -1.57 10.11
C ASN A 237 -12.06 -2.83 10.37
N MET A 238 -10.97 -2.97 9.62
CA MET A 238 -10.02 -4.06 9.80
C MET A 238 -9.50 -4.15 11.25
N LYS A 239 -9.37 -3.03 11.97
CA LYS A 239 -8.94 -3.02 13.37
C LYS A 239 -9.87 -3.87 14.26
N LYS A 240 -11.20 -3.77 14.06
CA LYS A 240 -12.20 -4.58 14.77
C LYS A 240 -12.06 -6.06 14.43
N GLU A 241 -11.76 -6.37 13.18
CA GLU A 241 -11.67 -7.77 12.73
C GLU A 241 -10.42 -8.47 13.25
N ILE A 242 -9.33 -7.73 13.43
CA ILE A 242 -8.08 -8.25 13.99
C ILE A 242 -8.17 -8.34 15.54
N SER A 243 -9.07 -7.64 16.21
CA SER A 243 -9.30 -7.70 17.67
C SER A 243 -10.09 -8.91 18.02
#